data_fb62cdab13b6c7ab1418655c5346b0a4
#
_entry.id   fb62cdab13b6c7ab1418655c5346b0a4
#
_cell.length_a   1.000
_cell.length_b   1.000
_cell.length_c   1.000
_cell.angle_alpha   90.00
_cell.angle_beta   90.00
_cell.angle_gamma   90.00
#
_symmetry.space_group_name_H-M   'P 1'
#
loop_
_entity.id
_entity.type
_entity.pdbx_description
1 polymer ?
#
loop_
_entity_poly.entity_id
_entity_poly.type
_entity_poly.pdbx_seq_one_letter_code
_entity_poly.pdbx_strand_id
1 'polypeptide(L)'
;VRQARQTIRRARRERPTASIIVTGCAAQIDPASFAEMPEVSRVIGNAEKMKAETFKPIDFVGEVERVQVNDIMTVREVAAHLVDGLDGRARAFVQVQTGCDHRCTFCIIPYGRGNSRSVPAGEVIDQVKRLVATGHYEIVLTGVDLTSWGADLPNAPKLGNLVTRILKLVPDLKQLRLSSIDAIEIGGCG
;
A
#
# COMPACT_ATOMS: atom_id res chain seq x y z
N VAL A 1 17.55 5.93 1.58
CA VAL A 1 18.38 4.74 1.28
C VAL A 1 19.48 4.53 2.31
N ARG A 2 20.32 5.54 2.65
CA ARG A 2 21.43 5.39 3.61
C ARG A 2 20.99 4.86 4.98
N GLN A 3 19.95 5.42 5.58
CA GLN A 3 19.41 4.97 6.87
C GLN A 3 18.90 3.53 6.81
N ALA A 4 18.20 3.14 5.73
CA ALA A 4 17.73 1.77 5.56
C ALA A 4 18.89 0.77 5.56
N ARG A 5 19.96 1.04 4.82
CA ARG A 5 21.18 0.21 4.80
C ARG A 5 21.84 0.11 6.18
N GLN A 6 21.89 1.21 6.93
CA GLN A 6 22.41 1.21 8.31
C GLN A 6 21.55 0.35 9.25
N THR A 7 20.21 0.45 9.11
CA THR A 7 19.27 -0.36 9.90
C THR A 7 19.43 -1.86 9.59
N ILE A 8 19.58 -2.23 8.31
CA ILE A 8 19.84 -3.61 7.88
C ILE A 8 21.11 -4.16 8.54
N ARG A 9 22.21 -3.43 8.46
CA ARG A 9 23.48 -3.82 9.09
C ARG A 9 23.37 -3.93 10.60
N ARG A 10 22.64 -3.03 11.24
CA ARG A 10 22.37 -3.09 12.68
C ARG A 10 21.56 -4.33 13.04
N ALA A 11 20.47 -4.61 12.32
CA ALA A 11 19.63 -5.78 12.54
C ALA A 11 20.42 -7.08 12.42
N ARG A 12 21.33 -7.20 11.44
CA ARG A 12 22.19 -8.37 11.29
C ARG A 12 23.16 -8.54 12.47
N ARG A 13 23.74 -7.45 12.98
CA ARG A 13 24.61 -7.52 14.17
C ARG A 13 23.86 -7.91 15.43
N GLU A 14 22.67 -7.38 15.63
CA GLU A 14 21.83 -7.67 16.81
C GLU A 14 21.24 -9.08 16.76
N ARG A 15 20.96 -9.59 15.55
CA ARG A 15 20.34 -10.91 15.32
C ARG A 15 21.02 -11.63 14.16
N PRO A 16 22.17 -12.29 14.39
CA PRO A 16 22.98 -12.88 13.33
C PRO A 16 22.27 -13.99 12.52
N THR A 17 21.32 -14.70 13.13
CA THR A 17 20.58 -15.81 12.49
C THR A 17 19.26 -15.39 11.85
N ALA A 18 18.84 -14.13 12.02
CA ALA A 18 17.55 -13.67 11.49
C ALA A 18 17.56 -13.61 9.96
N SER A 19 16.47 -14.04 9.33
CA SER A 19 16.23 -13.77 7.91
C SER A 19 15.83 -12.31 7.72
N ILE A 20 16.60 -11.57 6.93
CA ILE A 20 16.35 -10.15 6.65
C ILE A 20 15.75 -10.02 5.26
N ILE A 21 14.49 -9.61 5.21
CA ILE A 21 13.75 -9.36 3.98
C ILE A 21 13.66 -7.84 3.79
N VAL A 22 14.07 -7.36 2.62
CA VAL A 22 14.01 -5.93 2.26
C VAL A 22 12.91 -5.70 1.25
N THR A 23 12.08 -4.69 1.49
CA THR A 23 11.00 -4.28 0.59
C THR A 23 10.80 -2.76 0.64
N GLY A 24 9.93 -2.23 -0.22
CA GLY A 24 9.59 -0.82 -0.29
C GLY A 24 10.09 -0.15 -1.56
N CYS A 25 9.81 1.15 -1.73
CA CYS A 25 10.07 1.83 -2.99
C CYS A 25 11.54 1.82 -3.41
N ALA A 26 12.48 1.92 -2.47
CA ALA A 26 13.90 1.86 -2.80
C ALA A 26 14.32 0.47 -3.30
N ALA A 27 13.78 -0.60 -2.71
CA ALA A 27 14.03 -1.97 -3.14
C ALA A 27 13.34 -2.30 -4.48
N GLN A 28 12.20 -1.67 -4.75
CA GLN A 28 11.51 -1.79 -6.04
C GLN A 28 12.30 -1.16 -7.18
N ILE A 29 12.94 -0.02 -6.93
CA ILE A 29 13.64 0.77 -7.95
C ILE A 29 15.04 0.23 -8.22
N ASP A 30 15.74 -0.17 -7.17
CA ASP A 30 17.12 -0.67 -7.25
C ASP A 30 17.27 -1.91 -6.36
N PRO A 31 16.69 -3.05 -6.79
CA PRO A 31 16.74 -4.29 -6.01
C PRO A 31 18.16 -4.85 -5.91
N ALA A 32 18.98 -4.68 -6.94
CA ALA A 32 20.35 -5.20 -7.00
C ALA A 32 21.21 -4.65 -5.85
N SER A 33 21.11 -3.35 -5.60
CA SER A 33 21.90 -2.68 -4.55
C SER A 33 21.63 -3.18 -3.13
N PHE A 34 20.43 -3.76 -2.90
CA PHE A 34 20.09 -4.41 -1.64
C PHE A 34 20.44 -5.91 -1.67
N ALA A 35 20.28 -6.56 -2.83
CA ALA A 35 20.63 -7.97 -2.98
C ALA A 35 22.14 -8.24 -2.85
N GLU A 36 22.99 -7.28 -3.21
CA GLU A 36 24.45 -7.35 -3.02
C GLU A 36 24.89 -7.24 -1.56
N MET A 37 24.00 -6.78 -0.66
CA MET A 37 24.33 -6.69 0.76
C MET A 37 24.37 -8.11 1.39
N PRO A 38 25.48 -8.52 2.02
CA PRO A 38 25.60 -9.85 2.64
C PRO A 38 24.61 -10.06 3.81
N GLU A 39 24.14 -8.96 4.39
CA GLU A 39 23.15 -8.99 5.47
C GLU A 39 21.74 -9.36 5.01
N VAL A 40 21.42 -9.16 3.70
CA VAL A 40 20.08 -9.31 3.14
C VAL A 40 19.85 -10.73 2.66
N SER A 41 18.78 -11.35 3.16
CA SER A 41 18.38 -12.70 2.75
C SER A 41 17.54 -12.66 1.46
N ARG A 42 16.60 -11.73 1.37
CA ARG A 42 15.70 -11.58 0.21
C ARG A 42 15.32 -10.12 -0.04
N VAL A 43 15.07 -9.80 -1.31
CA VAL A 43 14.50 -8.52 -1.76
C VAL A 43 13.16 -8.79 -2.42
N ILE A 44 12.11 -8.11 -1.94
CA ILE A 44 10.74 -8.33 -2.39
C ILE A 44 10.15 -7.00 -2.87
N GLY A 45 9.56 -7.00 -4.06
CA GLY A 45 8.90 -5.85 -4.66
C GLY A 45 7.62 -5.41 -3.95
N ASN A 46 7.10 -4.26 -4.35
CA ASN A 46 5.91 -3.68 -3.74
C ASN A 46 4.61 -4.41 -4.10
N ALA A 47 4.56 -5.11 -5.22
CA ALA A 47 3.43 -5.97 -5.57
C ALA A 47 3.53 -7.34 -4.89
N GLU A 48 4.74 -7.93 -4.89
CA GLU A 48 5.01 -9.25 -4.33
C GLU A 48 4.80 -9.31 -2.82
N LYS A 49 5.17 -8.25 -2.09
CA LYS A 49 4.99 -8.20 -0.62
C LYS A 49 3.52 -8.28 -0.18
N MET A 50 2.58 -8.10 -1.11
CA MET A 50 1.15 -8.18 -0.84
C MET A 50 0.61 -9.62 -0.89
N LYS A 51 1.42 -10.57 -1.37
CA LYS A 51 1.07 -11.97 -1.51
C LYS A 51 1.62 -12.75 -0.32
N ALA A 52 0.74 -13.43 0.43
CA ALA A 52 1.15 -14.22 1.59
C ALA A 52 2.16 -15.33 1.24
N GLU A 53 2.05 -15.89 0.02
CA GLU A 53 2.95 -16.93 -0.50
C GLU A 53 4.40 -16.47 -0.51
N THR A 54 4.65 -15.18 -0.74
CA THR A 54 5.99 -14.59 -0.80
C THR A 54 6.74 -14.70 0.55
N PHE A 55 6.00 -14.80 1.67
CA PHE A 55 6.57 -14.89 3.01
C PHE A 55 6.58 -16.31 3.60
N LYS A 56 6.06 -17.30 2.87
CA LYS A 56 6.12 -18.67 3.35
C LYS A 56 7.58 -19.07 3.63
N PRO A 57 7.84 -19.81 4.74
CA PRO A 57 9.14 -20.34 5.01
C PRO A 57 9.59 -21.20 3.82
N ILE A 58 10.87 -21.15 3.53
CA ILE A 58 11.47 -21.99 2.50
C ILE A 58 11.61 -23.38 3.11
N ASP A 59 10.57 -24.20 3.01
CA ASP A 59 10.65 -25.59 3.39
C ASP A 59 11.39 -26.35 2.29
N PHE A 60 12.64 -26.67 2.59
CA PHE A 60 13.51 -27.80 2.19
C PHE A 60 13.71 -28.17 0.71
N VAL A 61 12.96 -27.71 -0.27
CA VAL A 61 13.19 -28.11 -1.68
C VAL A 61 12.89 -26.95 -2.65
N GLY A 62 13.89 -26.14 -2.92
CA GLY A 62 13.85 -25.15 -3.99
C GLY A 62 14.74 -23.94 -3.70
N GLU A 63 15.56 -23.55 -4.65
CA GLU A 63 16.26 -22.26 -4.63
C GLU A 63 15.21 -21.16 -4.70
N VAL A 64 14.93 -20.53 -3.56
CA VAL A 64 14.06 -19.34 -3.56
C VAL A 64 14.86 -18.20 -4.15
N GLU A 65 14.34 -17.64 -5.21
CA GLU A 65 14.92 -16.50 -5.87
C GLU A 65 15.17 -15.37 -4.86
N ARG A 66 16.43 -14.96 -4.73
CA ARG A 66 16.85 -13.92 -3.77
C ARG A 66 16.20 -12.58 -4.05
N VAL A 67 15.85 -12.30 -5.30
CA VAL A 67 15.22 -11.06 -5.76
C VAL A 67 13.89 -11.39 -6.41
N GLN A 68 12.79 -11.04 -5.77
CA GLN A 68 11.42 -11.17 -6.30
C GLN A 68 10.83 -9.78 -6.49
N VAL A 69 11.20 -9.13 -7.57
CA VAL A 69 10.80 -7.77 -7.91
C VAL A 69 10.42 -7.73 -9.39
N ASN A 70 9.12 -7.65 -9.66
CA ASN A 70 8.61 -7.48 -11.02
C ASN A 70 8.47 -6.00 -11.39
N ASP A 71 8.27 -5.73 -12.67
CA ASP A 71 8.02 -4.38 -13.14
C ASP A 71 6.69 -3.85 -12.57
N ILE A 72 6.79 -2.88 -11.66
CA ILE A 72 5.64 -2.29 -10.98
C ILE A 72 4.69 -1.56 -11.95
N MET A 73 5.17 -1.15 -13.13
CA MET A 73 4.37 -0.46 -14.14
C MET A 73 3.39 -1.40 -14.83
N THR A 74 3.63 -2.71 -14.79
CA THR A 74 2.73 -3.72 -15.37
C THR A 74 1.60 -4.13 -14.43
N VAL A 75 1.69 -3.78 -13.15
CA VAL A 75 0.70 -4.16 -12.14
C VAL A 75 -0.57 -3.35 -12.30
N ARG A 76 -1.68 -4.05 -12.51
CA ARG A 76 -3.01 -3.44 -12.72
C ARG A 76 -3.94 -3.59 -11.53
N GLU A 77 -3.71 -4.58 -10.69
CA GLU A 77 -4.56 -4.87 -9.54
C GLU A 77 -4.06 -4.19 -8.27
N VAL A 78 -4.97 -3.78 -7.43
CA VAL A 78 -4.69 -3.38 -6.05
C VAL A 78 -5.04 -4.55 -5.16
N ALA A 79 -4.04 -5.12 -4.49
CA ALA A 79 -4.35 -6.06 -3.42
C ALA A 79 -5.11 -5.30 -2.33
N ALA A 80 -6.36 -5.68 -2.12
CA ALA A 80 -7.15 -5.13 -1.02
C ALA A 80 -6.44 -5.43 0.30
N HIS A 81 -5.98 -4.40 0.99
CA HIS A 81 -5.40 -4.53 2.31
C HIS A 81 -6.53 -4.74 3.33
N LEU A 82 -6.97 -5.98 3.45
CA LEU A 82 -7.97 -6.40 4.43
C LEU A 82 -7.28 -6.58 5.80
N VAL A 83 -6.86 -5.49 6.40
CA VAL A 83 -6.40 -5.51 7.79
C VAL A 83 -7.60 -5.22 8.67
N ASP A 84 -7.90 -6.13 9.59
CA ASP A 84 -9.05 -6.02 10.51
C ASP A 84 -8.83 -4.96 11.61
N GLY A 85 -7.95 -4.00 11.35
CA GLY A 85 -7.58 -2.96 12.29
C GLY A 85 -6.51 -3.43 13.28
N LEU A 86 -6.18 -2.56 14.22
CA LEU A 86 -5.28 -2.88 15.33
C LEU A 86 -6.12 -2.87 16.60
N ASP A 87 -6.14 -3.98 17.32
CA ASP A 87 -6.87 -4.13 18.59
C ASP A 87 -6.61 -2.97 19.55
N GLY A 88 -7.70 -2.46 20.13
CA GLY A 88 -7.65 -1.36 21.10
C GLY A 88 -7.46 0.04 20.50
N ARG A 89 -7.49 0.22 19.17
CA ARG A 89 -7.44 1.53 18.54
C ARG A 89 -8.82 1.97 18.04
N ALA A 90 -9.19 3.21 18.37
CA ALA A 90 -10.43 3.82 17.86
C ALA A 90 -10.37 4.16 16.36
N ARG A 91 -9.17 4.25 15.77
CA ARG A 91 -8.91 4.66 14.40
C ARG A 91 -8.36 3.52 13.57
N ALA A 92 -8.91 3.35 12.34
CA ALA A 92 -8.36 2.46 11.34
C ALA A 92 -8.05 3.22 10.03
N PHE A 93 -7.03 2.74 9.31
CA PHE A 93 -6.63 3.27 8.02
C PHE A 93 -7.06 2.31 6.91
N VAL A 94 -7.76 2.83 5.91
CA VAL A 94 -8.21 2.07 4.74
C VAL A 94 -7.53 2.65 3.51
N GLN A 95 -6.65 1.87 2.89
CA GLN A 95 -6.03 2.26 1.64
C GLN A 95 -7.02 2.05 0.50
N VAL A 96 -7.42 3.13 -0.16
CA VAL A 96 -8.37 3.10 -1.28
C VAL A 96 -7.72 3.34 -2.63
N GLN A 97 -6.47 3.80 -2.64
CA GLN A 97 -5.73 4.13 -3.86
C GLN A 97 -4.23 3.93 -3.64
N THR A 98 -3.50 3.52 -4.67
CA THR A 98 -2.03 3.44 -4.68
C THR A 98 -1.48 3.78 -6.05
N GLY A 99 -0.17 4.11 -6.11
CA GLY A 99 0.46 4.59 -7.33
C GLY A 99 0.10 6.04 -7.65
N CYS A 100 0.66 6.58 -8.73
CA CYS A 100 0.40 7.95 -9.15
C CYS A 100 0.75 8.09 -10.64
N ASP A 101 -0.14 8.73 -11.42
CA ASP A 101 0.08 8.98 -12.85
C ASP A 101 0.79 10.30 -13.12
N HIS A 102 0.93 11.16 -12.10
CA HIS A 102 1.74 12.37 -12.20
C HIS A 102 3.22 12.03 -12.38
N ARG A 103 3.93 12.86 -13.15
CA ARG A 103 5.37 12.69 -13.43
C ARG A 103 6.14 13.91 -12.97
N CYS A 104 5.91 14.30 -11.69
CA CYS A 104 6.63 15.42 -11.06
C CYS A 104 8.12 15.16 -11.08
N THR A 105 8.92 16.17 -11.43
CA THR A 105 10.37 16.05 -11.70
C THR A 105 11.19 15.53 -10.52
N PHE A 106 10.73 15.74 -9.29
CA PHE A 106 11.38 15.32 -8.05
C PHE A 106 10.82 14.04 -7.44
N CYS A 107 9.71 13.49 -8.01
CA CYS A 107 8.95 12.44 -7.34
C CYS A 107 9.32 11.05 -7.84
N ILE A 108 9.71 10.18 -6.91
CA ILE A 108 10.08 8.78 -7.18
C ILE A 108 8.89 7.81 -7.05
N ILE A 109 7.74 8.29 -6.61
CA ILE A 109 6.57 7.45 -6.30
C ILE A 109 6.10 6.61 -7.48
N PRO A 110 5.92 7.14 -8.70
CA PRO A 110 5.47 6.33 -9.83
C PRO A 110 6.36 5.13 -10.10
N TYR A 111 7.67 5.31 -9.97
CA TYR A 111 8.66 4.25 -10.20
C TYR A 111 8.69 3.20 -9.08
N GLY A 112 8.34 3.59 -7.86
CA GLY A 112 8.32 2.68 -6.72
C GLY A 112 6.95 2.05 -6.47
N ARG A 113 5.86 2.71 -6.91
CA ARG A 113 4.49 2.26 -6.63
C ARG A 113 3.66 1.97 -7.87
N GLY A 114 4.17 2.32 -9.05
CA GLY A 114 3.48 2.15 -10.33
C GLY A 114 2.44 3.24 -10.61
N ASN A 115 1.66 3.01 -11.66
CA ASN A 115 0.56 3.88 -12.07
C ASN A 115 -0.56 3.90 -11.02
N SER A 116 -1.41 4.92 -11.09
CA SER A 116 -2.58 5.06 -10.20
C SER A 116 -3.52 3.86 -10.34
N ARG A 117 -3.94 3.34 -9.21
CA ARG A 117 -4.87 2.19 -9.14
C ARG A 117 -5.77 2.37 -7.93
N SER A 118 -7.05 2.15 -8.14
CA SER A 118 -8.10 2.36 -7.16
C SER A 118 -8.70 1.03 -6.68
N VAL A 119 -9.01 0.95 -5.40
CA VAL A 119 -9.82 -0.14 -4.86
C VAL A 119 -11.29 0.12 -5.21
N PRO A 120 -12.02 -0.85 -5.77
CA PRO A 120 -13.43 -0.69 -6.09
C PRO A 120 -14.27 -0.29 -4.87
N ALA A 121 -15.26 0.60 -5.08
CA ALA A 121 -16.07 1.16 -4.00
C ALA A 121 -16.76 0.09 -3.14
N GLY A 122 -17.18 -1.03 -3.73
CA GLY A 122 -17.80 -2.15 -2.99
C GLY A 122 -16.86 -2.72 -1.94
N GLU A 123 -15.63 -3.03 -2.33
CA GLU A 123 -14.60 -3.58 -1.44
C GLU A 123 -14.23 -2.61 -0.31
N VAL A 124 -14.12 -1.31 -0.62
CA VAL A 124 -13.88 -0.27 0.39
C VAL A 124 -15.01 -0.22 1.40
N ILE A 125 -16.26 -0.22 0.94
CA ILE A 125 -17.43 -0.16 1.82
C ILE A 125 -17.51 -1.40 2.72
N ASP A 126 -17.26 -2.58 2.19
CA ASP A 126 -17.27 -3.82 2.96
C ASP A 126 -16.15 -3.86 4.01
N GLN A 127 -14.98 -3.32 3.68
CA GLN A 127 -13.89 -3.14 4.65
C GLN A 127 -14.28 -2.17 5.76
N VAL A 128 -14.87 -1.02 5.40
CA VAL A 128 -15.32 -0.03 6.40
C VAL A 128 -16.39 -0.62 7.32
N LYS A 129 -17.35 -1.38 6.78
CA LYS A 129 -18.36 -2.09 7.60
C LYS A 129 -17.73 -3.04 8.60
N ARG A 130 -16.76 -3.85 8.17
CA ARG A 130 -16.05 -4.77 9.07
C ARG A 130 -15.34 -4.03 10.20
N LEU A 131 -14.61 -2.96 9.87
CA LEU A 131 -13.90 -2.15 10.85
C LEU A 131 -14.84 -1.48 11.85
N VAL A 132 -15.97 -0.95 11.40
CA VAL A 132 -16.98 -0.37 12.30
C VAL A 132 -17.59 -1.46 13.20
N ALA A 133 -17.89 -2.63 12.67
CA ALA A 133 -18.41 -3.76 13.43
C ALA A 133 -17.42 -4.27 14.50
N THR A 134 -16.11 -4.12 14.28
CA THR A 134 -15.07 -4.43 15.28
C THR A 134 -14.77 -3.28 16.26
N GLY A 135 -15.57 -2.19 16.22
CA GLY A 135 -15.51 -1.11 17.21
C GLY A 135 -14.63 0.08 16.85
N HIS A 136 -14.20 0.21 15.58
CA HIS A 136 -13.49 1.40 15.15
C HIS A 136 -14.45 2.58 14.92
N TYR A 137 -14.17 3.71 15.57
CA TYR A 137 -15.00 4.92 15.50
C TYR A 137 -14.59 5.86 14.35
N GLU A 138 -13.31 5.84 13.98
CA GLU A 138 -12.74 6.71 12.95
C GLU A 138 -12.12 5.86 11.85
N ILE A 139 -12.54 6.11 10.61
CA ILE A 139 -11.92 5.55 9.41
C ILE A 139 -11.19 6.66 8.66
N VAL A 140 -9.92 6.42 8.33
CA VAL A 140 -9.12 7.33 7.53
C VAL A 140 -8.89 6.69 6.15
N LEU A 141 -9.48 7.27 5.11
CA LEU A 141 -9.18 6.86 3.75
C LEU A 141 -7.79 7.36 3.36
N THR A 142 -6.95 6.45 2.87
CA THR A 142 -5.57 6.76 2.48
C THR A 142 -5.30 6.41 1.03
N GLY A 143 -4.44 7.19 0.42
CA GLY A 143 -3.92 6.97 -0.93
C GLY A 143 -2.60 7.71 -1.12
N VAL A 144 -1.94 7.42 -2.20
CA VAL A 144 -0.74 8.16 -2.65
C VAL A 144 -1.17 9.46 -3.33
N ASP A 145 -2.24 9.35 -4.12
CA ASP A 145 -2.89 10.41 -4.89
C ASP A 145 -4.41 10.17 -4.77
N LEU A 146 -4.93 10.55 -3.59
CA LEU A 146 -6.29 10.19 -3.19
C LEU A 146 -7.35 10.83 -4.07
N THR A 147 -7.09 12.02 -4.59
CA THR A 147 -7.99 12.76 -5.47
C THR A 147 -8.22 12.06 -6.81
N SER A 148 -7.23 11.33 -7.31
CA SER A 148 -7.33 10.51 -8.53
C SER A 148 -8.10 9.19 -8.33
N TRP A 149 -8.62 8.90 -7.12
CA TRP A 149 -9.37 7.68 -6.91
C TRP A 149 -10.55 7.55 -7.88
N GLY A 150 -10.64 6.39 -8.51
CA GLY A 150 -11.72 6.02 -9.41
C GLY A 150 -11.43 6.29 -10.88
N ALA A 151 -10.38 7.03 -11.24
CA ALA A 151 -10.07 7.35 -12.63
C ALA A 151 -9.83 6.09 -13.49
N ASP A 152 -9.30 5.02 -12.90
CA ASP A 152 -9.05 3.72 -13.52
C ASP A 152 -10.22 2.73 -13.41
N LEU A 153 -11.28 3.09 -12.68
CA LEU A 153 -12.47 2.25 -12.51
C LEU A 153 -13.52 2.48 -13.60
N PRO A 154 -14.41 1.50 -13.86
CA PRO A 154 -15.53 1.69 -14.78
C PRO A 154 -16.36 2.92 -14.44
N ASN A 155 -16.69 3.73 -15.46
CA ASN A 155 -17.40 5.00 -15.35
C ASN A 155 -16.63 6.11 -14.60
N ALA A 156 -15.36 5.92 -14.32
CA ALA A 156 -14.46 6.89 -13.66
C ALA A 156 -15.12 7.67 -12.50
N PRO A 157 -15.65 6.99 -11.46
CA PRO A 157 -16.30 7.66 -10.35
C PRO A 157 -15.32 8.56 -9.61
N LYS A 158 -15.79 9.65 -9.04
CA LYS A 158 -14.98 10.59 -8.26
C LYS A 158 -14.88 10.15 -6.80
N LEU A 159 -13.83 10.61 -6.09
CA LEU A 159 -13.67 10.40 -4.64
C LEU A 159 -14.92 10.83 -3.84
N GLY A 160 -15.57 11.92 -4.20
CA GLY A 160 -16.81 12.37 -3.59
C GLY A 160 -17.96 11.34 -3.68
N ASN A 161 -18.03 10.59 -4.78
CA ASN A 161 -19.01 9.50 -4.90
C ASN A 161 -18.72 8.38 -3.91
N LEU A 162 -17.44 8.01 -3.70
CA LEU A 162 -17.04 7.03 -2.70
C LEU A 162 -17.43 7.49 -1.28
N VAL A 163 -17.08 8.73 -0.92
CA VAL A 163 -17.42 9.31 0.38
C VAL A 163 -18.92 9.29 0.63
N THR A 164 -19.71 9.76 -0.33
CA THR A 164 -21.19 9.77 -0.23
C THR A 164 -21.74 8.36 -0.03
N ARG A 165 -21.21 7.37 -0.77
CA ARG A 165 -21.65 5.98 -0.64
C ARG A 165 -21.28 5.38 0.71
N ILE A 166 -20.07 5.65 1.23
CA ILE A 166 -19.66 5.19 2.57
C ILE A 166 -20.60 5.75 3.63
N LEU A 167 -20.82 7.07 3.64
CA LEU A 167 -21.68 7.72 4.64
C LEU A 167 -23.13 7.22 4.58
N LYS A 168 -23.63 6.91 3.39
CA LYS A 168 -24.99 6.37 3.20
C LYS A 168 -25.12 4.91 3.64
N LEU A 169 -24.12 4.08 3.36
CA LEU A 169 -24.20 2.63 3.54
C LEU A 169 -23.60 2.14 4.88
N VAL A 170 -22.93 3.03 5.61
CA VAL A 170 -22.35 2.74 6.94
C VAL A 170 -22.75 3.86 7.93
N PRO A 171 -24.03 3.94 8.31
CA PRO A 171 -24.54 5.01 9.17
C PRO A 171 -23.94 5.01 10.58
N ASP A 172 -23.44 3.87 11.04
CA ASP A 172 -22.81 3.72 12.35
C ASP A 172 -21.38 4.29 12.41
N LEU A 173 -20.78 4.62 11.27
CA LEU A 173 -19.48 5.27 11.22
C LEU A 173 -19.54 6.67 11.82
N LYS A 174 -18.80 6.88 12.92
CA LYS A 174 -18.82 8.15 13.64
C LYS A 174 -17.98 9.24 13.00
N GLN A 175 -16.84 8.87 12.40
CA GLN A 175 -15.95 9.82 11.76
C GLN A 175 -15.29 9.23 10.53
N LEU A 176 -15.41 9.92 9.40
CA LEU A 176 -14.67 9.65 8.18
C LEU A 176 -13.66 10.77 7.96
N ARG A 177 -12.40 10.39 7.76
CA ARG A 177 -11.32 11.32 7.45
C ARG A 177 -10.69 10.97 6.10
N LEU A 178 -10.32 11.97 5.36
CA LEU A 178 -9.47 11.85 4.19
C LEU A 178 -8.05 12.21 4.58
N SER A 179 -7.05 11.47 4.06
CA SER A 179 -5.65 11.77 4.30
C SER A 179 -5.19 12.99 3.48
N SER A 180 -4.14 12.91 2.73
CA SER A 180 -3.68 14.01 1.88
C SER A 180 -4.58 14.19 0.67
N ILE A 181 -5.07 15.40 0.46
CA ILE A 181 -5.90 15.80 -0.67
C ILE A 181 -5.21 16.96 -1.39
N ASP A 182 -5.09 16.89 -2.71
CA ASP A 182 -4.64 18.02 -3.50
C ASP A 182 -5.79 19.03 -3.69
N ALA A 183 -5.59 20.24 -3.18
CA ALA A 183 -6.61 21.29 -3.22
C ALA A 183 -6.95 21.73 -4.66
N ILE A 184 -6.01 21.61 -5.59
CA ILE A 184 -6.20 22.02 -7.01
C ILE A 184 -7.21 21.08 -7.68
N GLU A 185 -7.22 19.79 -7.32
CA GLU A 185 -8.08 18.78 -7.94
C GLU A 185 -9.49 18.72 -7.34
N ILE A 186 -9.73 19.34 -6.17
CA ILE A 186 -11.05 19.41 -5.54
C ILE A 186 -11.96 20.44 -6.23
N GLY A 187 -11.40 21.44 -6.90
CA GLY A 187 -12.12 22.55 -7.52
C GLY A 187 -13.04 22.21 -8.71
N GLY A 188 -13.22 20.94 -9.02
CA GLY A 188 -14.06 20.45 -10.13
C GLY A 188 -15.48 20.04 -9.73
N CYS A 189 -16.01 20.48 -8.59
CA CYS A 189 -17.43 20.29 -8.24
C CYS A 189 -18.27 21.41 -8.89
N GLY A 190 -18.54 21.25 -10.19
CA GLY A 190 -19.57 21.95 -10.92
C GLY A 190 -20.69 20.98 -11.25
#